data_4a2edf5d7d4627850eb75fad8fffc212
#
_entry.id   4a2edf5d7d4627850eb75fad8fffc212
#
_cell.length_a   1.000
_cell.length_b   1.000
_cell.length_c   1.000
_cell.angle_alpha   90.00
_cell.angle_beta   90.00
_cell.angle_gamma   90.00
#
_symmetry.space_group_name_H-M   'P 1'
#
loop_
_entity.id
_entity.type
_entity.pdbx_description
1 polymer ?
#
loop_
_entity_poly.entity_id
_entity_poly.type
_entity_poly.pdbx_seq_one_letter_code
_entity_poly.pdbx_strand_id
1 'polypeptide(L)'
;MSKLTFFTPTILDEAFIFTMGASIKKTDNPIGFFGTGLKYAIAGVLRLGGKIDINQPGKRYGFYKKTESLRGSDVDMVYCDVYEEGKDTQIMRCPMTLDYGKTWEPWMYLRELYSNTIDEQGEIVEGEYLLRKPTLIDGKLGYSDAPAEYTLITVDSDVIFTEWEARASFFLNKARKPIAEESYILEVYNGSSLAVFYKGINVAAKPTRSAYTYNLLGSLTLNENRTVDSYYIGRRIHLYVTDYCKDEGIIDTILEASCDAERREHDIPFNENDSVSTLFMDRALNLYKRRMLDMPTGLAKFCEKHLRDHEPLKVYKPCAITETQQSRFNTCIAVMLKAGLKFQRYEFNFSQDMEFESMVNYRHRMVLIHPKVLDDHNWESGVVKLLIDAYVHILSNGEGDEMIRAKYNDTVFKLITGENA
;
A
#
# COMPACT_ATOMS: atom_id res chain seq x y z
N MET A 1 -37.77 0.79 2.38
CA MET A 1 -37.38 0.70 3.80
C MET A 1 -35.94 0.30 3.83
N SER A 2 -35.09 1.19 4.30
CA SER A 2 -33.62 1.05 4.28
C SER A 2 -33.14 0.34 5.55
N LYS A 3 -33.57 -0.94 5.70
CA LYS A 3 -33.34 -1.72 6.89
C LYS A 3 -32.31 -2.81 6.64
N LEU A 4 -31.33 -2.92 7.55
CA LEU A 4 -30.34 -3.99 7.59
C LEU A 4 -30.46 -4.77 8.88
N THR A 5 -30.37 -6.08 8.80
CA THR A 5 -30.33 -6.94 9.99
C THR A 5 -29.05 -7.78 9.98
N PHE A 6 -28.33 -7.69 11.08
CA PHE A 6 -27.09 -8.39 11.37
C PHE A 6 -27.43 -9.53 12.36
N PHE A 7 -27.38 -10.75 11.88
CA PHE A 7 -27.62 -11.95 12.67
C PHE A 7 -26.31 -12.57 13.13
N THR A 8 -26.22 -12.92 14.40
CA THR A 8 -25.14 -13.75 14.94
C THR A 8 -25.73 -14.94 15.71
N PRO A 9 -25.15 -16.16 15.59
CA PRO A 9 -25.61 -17.36 16.28
C PRO A 9 -25.13 -17.43 17.75
N THR A 10 -24.96 -16.28 18.39
CA THR A 10 -24.46 -16.12 19.74
C THR A 10 -25.29 -15.10 20.50
N ILE A 11 -25.29 -15.17 21.82
CA ILE A 11 -25.90 -14.14 22.68
C ILE A 11 -24.83 -13.08 22.99
N LEU A 12 -25.13 -11.83 22.69
CA LEU A 12 -24.34 -10.69 23.12
C LEU A 12 -24.51 -10.47 24.62
N ASP A 13 -23.43 -10.56 25.38
CA ASP A 13 -23.44 -10.24 26.79
C ASP A 13 -23.75 -8.76 27.02
N GLU A 14 -24.67 -8.46 27.90
CA GLU A 14 -25.11 -7.13 28.26
C GLU A 14 -23.95 -6.22 28.71
N ALA A 15 -22.92 -6.78 29.34
CA ALA A 15 -21.70 -6.06 29.69
C ALA A 15 -21.03 -5.39 28.51
N PHE A 16 -21.10 -5.97 27.28
CA PHE A 16 -20.56 -5.36 26.09
C PHE A 16 -21.34 -4.13 25.60
N ILE A 17 -22.60 -4.02 26.00
CA ILE A 17 -23.42 -2.84 25.69
C ILE A 17 -23.12 -1.72 26.69
N PHE A 18 -23.05 -2.03 27.98
CA PHE A 18 -23.03 -1.04 29.05
C PHE A 18 -21.65 -0.79 29.70
N THR A 19 -20.60 -1.57 29.32
CA THR A 19 -19.24 -1.36 29.85
C THR A 19 -18.30 -0.88 28.76
N MET A 20 -17.59 0.21 29.02
CA MET A 20 -16.60 0.74 28.08
C MET A 20 -15.35 -0.14 28.04
N GLY A 21 -14.83 -0.38 26.79
CA GLY A 21 -13.58 -1.12 26.59
C GLY A 21 -13.65 -2.63 26.87
N ALA A 22 -14.83 -3.18 27.20
CA ALA A 22 -15.01 -4.62 27.38
C ALA A 22 -14.91 -5.32 26.00
N SER A 23 -13.91 -6.19 25.83
CA SER A 23 -13.77 -7.07 24.68
C SER A 23 -13.27 -8.42 25.16
N ILE A 24 -14.07 -9.47 24.98
CA ILE A 24 -13.67 -10.85 25.21
C ILE A 24 -13.99 -11.63 23.94
N LYS A 25 -13.08 -11.63 22.98
CA LYS A 25 -13.22 -12.46 21.79
C LYS A 25 -12.48 -13.78 21.99
N LYS A 26 -13.17 -14.89 21.78
CA LYS A 26 -12.64 -16.26 21.91
C LYS A 26 -11.94 -16.76 20.65
N THR A 27 -12.03 -16.00 19.54
CA THR A 27 -11.40 -16.37 18.26
C THR A 27 -9.97 -15.89 18.21
N ASP A 28 -9.07 -16.71 17.72
CA ASP A 28 -7.70 -16.33 17.43
C ASP A 28 -7.69 -15.27 16.34
N ASN A 29 -7.20 -14.07 16.69
CA ASN A 29 -7.02 -12.96 15.76
C ASN A 29 -8.34 -12.39 15.14
N PRO A 30 -9.28 -11.85 15.94
CA PRO A 30 -10.54 -11.28 15.46
C PRO A 30 -10.33 -10.04 14.60
N ILE A 31 -11.29 -9.72 13.72
CA ILE A 31 -11.30 -8.48 12.92
C ILE A 31 -11.59 -7.28 13.84
N GLY A 32 -12.62 -7.41 14.71
CA GLY A 32 -13.01 -6.38 15.68
C GLY A 32 -12.30 -6.56 17.03
N PHE A 33 -11.32 -5.73 17.35
CA PHE A 33 -10.44 -5.90 18.51
C PHE A 33 -10.76 -5.01 19.74
N PHE A 34 -11.34 -3.82 19.54
CA PHE A 34 -11.27 -2.77 20.57
C PHE A 34 -12.43 -2.68 21.57
N GLY A 35 -13.46 -3.51 21.48
CA GLY A 35 -14.61 -3.48 22.44
C GLY A 35 -15.43 -2.19 22.48
N THR A 36 -15.11 -1.21 21.65
CA THR A 36 -15.80 0.09 21.56
C THR A 36 -16.65 0.24 20.29
N GLY A 37 -16.40 -0.59 19.28
CA GLY A 37 -16.96 -0.43 17.93
C GLY A 37 -18.49 -0.45 17.89
N LEU A 38 -19.13 -1.39 18.60
CA LEU A 38 -20.60 -1.44 18.70
C LEU A 38 -21.18 -0.13 19.28
N LYS A 39 -20.52 0.46 20.28
CA LYS A 39 -20.95 1.72 20.91
C LYS A 39 -20.84 2.88 19.94
N TYR A 40 -19.77 2.92 19.16
CA TYR A 40 -19.61 3.91 18.10
C TYR A 40 -20.68 3.74 16.99
N ALA A 41 -21.01 2.50 16.65
CA ALA A 41 -22.07 2.23 15.67
C ALA A 41 -23.45 2.67 16.20
N ILE A 42 -23.79 2.38 17.46
CA ILE A 42 -25.04 2.82 18.10
C ILE A 42 -25.11 4.36 18.11
N ALA A 43 -24.09 5.04 18.65
CA ALA A 43 -24.08 6.48 18.72
C ALA A 43 -24.12 7.12 17.32
N GLY A 44 -23.38 6.57 16.35
CA GLY A 44 -23.34 7.03 14.98
C GLY A 44 -24.67 6.89 14.24
N VAL A 45 -25.32 5.73 14.32
CA VAL A 45 -26.65 5.51 13.72
C VAL A 45 -27.67 6.50 14.26
N LEU A 46 -27.71 6.69 15.58
CA LEU A 46 -28.63 7.64 16.24
C LEU A 46 -28.31 9.09 15.83
N ARG A 47 -27.06 9.46 15.71
CA ARG A 47 -26.62 10.80 15.24
C ARG A 47 -27.05 11.07 13.81
N LEU A 48 -27.04 10.05 12.96
CA LEU A 48 -27.52 10.12 11.57
C LEU A 48 -29.05 10.11 11.46
N GLY A 49 -29.77 10.14 12.57
CA GLY A 49 -31.24 10.10 12.61
C GLY A 49 -31.84 8.71 12.36
N GLY A 50 -31.01 7.67 12.33
CA GLY A 50 -31.47 6.30 12.17
C GLY A 50 -31.96 5.67 13.48
N LYS A 51 -32.44 4.44 13.39
CA LYS A 51 -32.84 3.60 14.53
C LYS A 51 -31.96 2.36 14.57
N ILE A 52 -31.65 1.91 15.78
CA ILE A 52 -30.90 0.69 16.03
C ILE A 52 -31.49 -0.06 17.22
N ASP A 53 -31.75 -1.34 17.04
CA ASP A 53 -32.29 -2.23 18.06
C ASP A 53 -31.45 -3.50 18.11
N ILE A 54 -31.33 -4.09 19.30
CA ILE A 54 -30.75 -5.43 19.52
C ILE A 54 -31.83 -6.34 20.05
N ASN A 55 -32.04 -7.50 19.42
CA ASN A 55 -33.00 -8.51 19.83
C ASN A 55 -32.30 -9.84 20.07
N GLN A 56 -32.67 -10.47 21.19
CA GLN A 56 -32.17 -11.76 21.63
C GLN A 56 -33.36 -12.60 22.11
N PRO A 57 -33.21 -13.90 22.35
CA PRO A 57 -34.28 -14.70 22.95
C PRO A 57 -34.78 -14.10 24.28
N GLY A 58 -36.07 -13.74 24.32
CA GLY A 58 -36.72 -13.16 25.51
C GLY A 58 -36.30 -11.75 25.90
N LYS A 59 -35.39 -11.08 25.12
CA LYS A 59 -34.87 -9.77 25.48
C LYS A 59 -34.68 -8.85 24.28
N ARG A 60 -35.01 -7.55 24.42
CA ARG A 60 -34.82 -6.52 23.40
C ARG A 60 -34.24 -5.27 24.03
N TYR A 61 -33.35 -4.62 23.26
CA TYR A 61 -32.73 -3.33 23.58
C TYR A 61 -33.07 -2.32 22.50
N GLY A 62 -33.82 -1.26 22.87
CA GLY A 62 -34.16 -0.15 21.96
C GLY A 62 -33.37 1.09 22.31
N PHE A 63 -32.50 1.55 21.40
CA PHE A 63 -31.62 2.69 21.68
C PHE A 63 -32.25 3.98 21.16
N TYR A 64 -32.07 5.06 21.96
CA TYR A 64 -32.52 6.40 21.59
C TYR A 64 -31.65 7.48 22.23
N LYS A 65 -31.76 8.69 21.74
CA LYS A 65 -31.09 9.85 22.31
C LYS A 65 -31.98 10.58 23.31
N LYS A 66 -31.38 11.09 24.38
CA LYS A 66 -32.01 11.98 25.35
C LYS A 66 -31.05 13.09 25.76
N THR A 67 -31.48 14.34 25.66
CA THR A 67 -30.67 15.49 26.07
C THR A 67 -30.69 15.62 27.60
N GLU A 68 -29.50 15.76 28.20
CA GLU A 68 -29.29 16.05 29.60
C GLU A 68 -28.53 17.36 29.78
N SER A 69 -28.89 18.13 30.82
CA SER A 69 -28.09 19.29 31.18
C SER A 69 -26.99 18.90 32.16
N LEU A 70 -25.73 18.95 31.72
CA LEU A 70 -24.55 18.64 32.51
C LEU A 70 -23.70 19.89 32.71
N ARG A 71 -23.59 20.38 33.96
CA ARG A 71 -22.83 21.58 34.29
C ARG A 71 -23.23 22.82 33.47
N GLY A 72 -24.51 22.94 33.13
CA GLY A 72 -25.04 24.08 32.39
C GLY A 72 -24.89 24.00 30.86
N SER A 73 -24.43 22.85 30.36
CA SER A 73 -24.38 22.56 28.93
C SER A 73 -25.29 21.37 28.60
N ASP A 74 -26.02 21.47 27.49
CA ASP A 74 -26.85 20.38 27.01
C ASP A 74 -26.01 19.34 26.27
N VAL A 75 -26.16 18.07 26.67
CA VAL A 75 -25.41 16.93 26.11
C VAL A 75 -26.41 15.87 25.69
N ASP A 76 -26.31 15.42 24.45
CA ASP A 76 -27.11 14.31 23.94
C ASP A 76 -26.48 12.98 24.39
N MET A 77 -27.16 12.30 25.30
CA MET A 77 -26.79 11.00 25.83
C MET A 77 -27.53 9.88 25.11
N VAL A 78 -26.93 8.71 25.04
CA VAL A 78 -27.60 7.49 24.57
C VAL A 78 -28.30 6.82 25.74
N TYR A 79 -29.58 6.50 25.53
CA TYR A 79 -30.40 5.72 26.42
C TYR A 79 -30.86 4.42 25.77
N CYS A 80 -31.25 3.46 26.58
CA CYS A 80 -31.70 2.16 26.13
C CYS A 80 -32.92 1.71 26.94
N ASP A 81 -34.00 1.39 26.24
CA ASP A 81 -35.14 0.68 26.83
C ASP A 81 -34.86 -0.82 26.72
N VAL A 82 -34.79 -1.47 27.86
CA VAL A 82 -34.57 -2.92 27.98
C VAL A 82 -35.89 -3.60 28.27
N TYR A 83 -36.36 -4.39 27.33
CA TYR A 83 -37.56 -5.23 27.45
C TYR A 83 -37.11 -6.65 27.71
N GLU A 84 -37.62 -7.26 28.77
CA GLU A 84 -37.38 -8.65 29.09
C GLU A 84 -38.73 -9.34 29.37
N GLU A 85 -38.93 -10.51 28.77
CA GLU A 85 -40.20 -11.23 28.89
C GLU A 85 -40.58 -11.46 30.37
N GLY A 86 -41.80 -11.04 30.73
CA GLY A 86 -42.31 -11.17 32.12
C GLY A 86 -41.80 -10.11 33.11
N LYS A 87 -41.07 -9.10 32.66
CA LYS A 87 -40.57 -8.00 33.49
C LYS A 87 -41.03 -6.64 32.98
N ASP A 88 -41.04 -5.64 33.85
CA ASP A 88 -41.26 -4.25 33.46
C ASP A 88 -40.08 -3.74 32.64
N THR A 89 -40.39 -2.85 31.70
CA THR A 89 -39.36 -2.18 30.89
C THR A 89 -38.42 -1.37 31.78
N GLN A 90 -37.11 -1.61 31.65
CA GLN A 90 -36.08 -0.86 32.32
C GLN A 90 -35.49 0.20 31.43
N ILE A 91 -35.37 1.42 31.90
CA ILE A 91 -34.69 2.51 31.20
C ILE A 91 -33.25 2.60 31.68
N MET A 92 -32.30 2.37 30.84
CA MET A 92 -30.87 2.41 31.16
C MET A 92 -30.17 3.55 30.45
N ARG A 93 -29.34 4.29 31.18
CA ARG A 93 -28.43 5.29 30.64
C ARG A 93 -27.17 4.59 30.16
N CYS A 94 -26.87 4.69 28.88
CA CYS A 94 -25.63 4.13 28.34
C CYS A 94 -24.41 5.02 28.69
N PRO A 95 -23.22 4.44 28.88
CA PRO A 95 -22.00 5.19 29.25
C PRO A 95 -21.37 5.91 28.04
N MET A 96 -22.21 6.51 27.17
CA MET A 96 -21.76 7.18 25.97
C MET A 96 -22.69 8.33 25.55
N THR A 97 -22.10 9.34 24.93
CA THR A 97 -22.81 10.46 24.29
C THR A 97 -22.93 10.21 22.78
N LEU A 98 -23.74 11.01 22.09
CA LEU A 98 -23.78 10.99 20.63
C LEU A 98 -22.46 11.45 19.98
N ASP A 99 -21.56 12.10 20.72
CA ASP A 99 -20.25 12.52 20.20
C ASP A 99 -19.26 11.35 20.02
N TYR A 100 -19.63 10.15 20.50
CA TYR A 100 -18.81 8.97 20.26
C TYR A 100 -18.68 8.67 18.78
N GLY A 101 -17.43 8.61 18.31
CA GLY A 101 -17.13 8.40 16.89
C GLY A 101 -17.63 9.51 15.96
N LYS A 102 -17.72 10.78 16.42
CA LYS A 102 -18.20 11.90 15.61
C LYS A 102 -17.32 12.21 14.39
N THR A 103 -16.08 11.76 14.41
CA THR A 103 -15.11 11.90 13.30
C THR A 103 -15.18 10.72 12.31
N TRP A 104 -16.03 9.74 12.59
CA TRP A 104 -16.18 8.57 11.73
C TRP A 104 -17.16 8.85 10.60
N GLU A 105 -16.79 8.40 9.41
CA GLU A 105 -17.68 8.34 8.25
C GLU A 105 -18.74 7.24 8.42
N PRO A 106 -19.93 7.34 7.80
CA PRO A 106 -21.01 6.37 7.95
C PRO A 106 -20.62 4.92 7.70
N TRP A 107 -19.77 4.66 6.69
CA TRP A 107 -19.28 3.31 6.40
C TRP A 107 -18.48 2.68 7.54
N MET A 108 -17.87 3.49 8.42
CA MET A 108 -17.10 2.99 9.58
C MET A 108 -18.02 2.37 10.63
N TYR A 109 -19.24 2.90 10.80
CA TYR A 109 -20.25 2.28 11.67
C TYR A 109 -20.73 0.95 11.10
N LEU A 110 -21.02 0.93 9.79
CA LEU A 110 -21.35 -0.29 9.08
C LEU A 110 -20.24 -1.34 9.21
N ARG A 111 -18.98 -0.94 9.08
CA ARG A 111 -17.81 -1.79 9.24
C ARG A 111 -17.79 -2.50 10.60
N GLU A 112 -18.06 -1.79 11.68
CA GLU A 112 -18.06 -2.38 13.04
C GLU A 112 -19.16 -3.43 13.21
N LEU A 113 -20.36 -3.14 12.70
CA LEU A 113 -21.46 -4.10 12.70
C LEU A 113 -21.12 -5.31 11.83
N TYR A 114 -20.60 -5.07 10.63
CA TYR A 114 -20.16 -6.12 9.71
C TYR A 114 -19.07 -7.00 10.34
N SER A 115 -18.02 -6.40 10.89
CA SER A 115 -16.90 -7.13 11.49
C SER A 115 -17.32 -8.01 12.63
N ASN A 116 -18.17 -7.51 13.53
CA ASN A 116 -18.68 -8.28 14.67
C ASN A 116 -19.53 -9.46 14.18
N THR A 117 -20.37 -9.24 13.17
CA THR A 117 -21.19 -10.30 12.60
C THR A 117 -20.34 -11.41 11.97
N ILE A 118 -19.31 -11.03 11.19
CA ILE A 118 -18.43 -12.00 10.53
C ILE A 118 -17.54 -12.75 11.53
N ASP A 119 -17.02 -12.07 12.55
CA ASP A 119 -16.22 -12.72 13.61
C ASP A 119 -17.02 -13.79 14.36
N GLU A 120 -18.34 -13.60 14.52
CA GLU A 120 -19.27 -14.55 15.16
C GLU A 120 -19.93 -15.50 14.13
N GLN A 121 -19.41 -15.61 12.91
CA GLN A 121 -19.93 -16.48 11.85
C GLN A 121 -21.41 -16.20 11.48
N GLY A 122 -21.82 -14.95 11.61
CA GLY A 122 -23.18 -14.50 11.34
C GLY A 122 -23.47 -14.17 9.90
N GLU A 123 -24.69 -13.70 9.64
CA GLU A 123 -25.24 -13.34 8.35
C GLU A 123 -25.78 -11.90 8.37
N ILE A 124 -25.74 -11.23 7.23
CA ILE A 124 -26.29 -9.88 7.07
C ILE A 124 -27.34 -9.93 5.96
N VAL A 125 -28.53 -9.42 6.25
CA VAL A 125 -29.65 -9.39 5.29
C VAL A 125 -30.25 -8.00 5.17
N GLU A 126 -30.74 -7.70 3.98
CA GLU A 126 -31.56 -6.54 3.71
C GLU A 126 -33.00 -6.83 4.17
N GLY A 127 -33.55 -5.97 5.03
CA GLY A 127 -34.87 -6.16 5.61
C GLY A 127 -34.85 -6.96 6.92
N GLU A 128 -35.85 -7.81 7.10
CA GLU A 128 -36.01 -8.62 8.33
C GLU A 128 -35.37 -10.00 8.19
N TYR A 129 -34.68 -10.43 9.23
CA TYR A 129 -34.10 -11.76 9.29
C TYR A 129 -35.15 -12.78 9.72
N LEU A 130 -35.31 -13.85 8.93
CA LEU A 130 -36.23 -14.94 9.25
C LEU A 130 -35.52 -15.95 10.17
N LEU A 131 -35.85 -15.93 11.46
CA LEU A 131 -35.34 -16.90 12.43
C LEU A 131 -35.75 -18.34 12.09
N ARG A 132 -36.92 -18.52 11.48
CA ARG A 132 -37.39 -19.80 10.96
C ARG A 132 -37.30 -19.80 9.46
N LYS A 133 -36.36 -20.56 8.94
CA LYS A 133 -36.13 -20.63 7.48
C LYS A 133 -37.05 -21.70 6.83
N PRO A 134 -37.68 -21.45 5.68
CA PRO A 134 -38.38 -22.45 4.92
C PRO A 134 -37.44 -23.63 4.61
N THR A 135 -37.86 -24.86 4.89
CA THR A 135 -37.07 -26.06 4.68
C THR A 135 -37.97 -27.23 4.28
N LEU A 136 -37.39 -28.23 3.60
CA LEU A 136 -38.11 -29.45 3.30
C LEU A 136 -37.94 -30.45 4.46
N ILE A 137 -39.04 -30.78 5.12
CA ILE A 137 -39.11 -31.80 6.16
C ILE A 137 -39.94 -32.97 5.59
N ASP A 138 -39.33 -34.12 5.45
CA ASP A 138 -39.92 -35.30 4.84
C ASP A 138 -40.59 -35.03 3.47
N GLY A 139 -39.92 -34.22 2.65
CA GLY A 139 -40.38 -33.85 1.32
C GLY A 139 -41.56 -32.82 1.26
N LYS A 140 -41.95 -32.30 2.42
CA LYS A 140 -43.00 -31.24 2.52
C LYS A 140 -42.33 -29.91 2.95
N LEU A 141 -42.85 -28.80 2.44
CA LEU A 141 -42.46 -27.49 2.87
C LEU A 141 -42.84 -27.28 4.33
N GLY A 142 -41.86 -27.04 5.16
CA GLY A 142 -42.01 -26.69 6.59
C GLY A 142 -41.08 -25.51 6.96
N TYR A 143 -40.89 -25.29 8.24
CA TYR A 143 -39.97 -24.26 8.73
C TYR A 143 -39.02 -24.91 9.73
N SER A 144 -37.73 -24.49 9.68
CA SER A 144 -36.77 -24.89 10.71
C SER A 144 -37.18 -24.32 12.07
N ASP A 145 -36.67 -24.94 13.13
CA ASP A 145 -36.75 -24.32 14.46
C ASP A 145 -35.93 -23.01 14.48
N ALA A 146 -36.37 -22.05 15.29
CA ALA A 146 -35.58 -20.87 15.59
C ALA A 146 -34.32 -21.28 16.35
N PRO A 147 -33.13 -20.67 16.11
CA PRO A 147 -31.97 -20.91 16.96
C PRO A 147 -32.26 -20.63 18.42
N ALA A 148 -31.74 -21.47 19.32
CA ALA A 148 -31.93 -21.27 20.77
C ALA A 148 -31.17 -20.02 21.26
N GLU A 149 -30.03 -19.74 20.65
CA GLU A 149 -29.17 -18.59 20.93
C GLU A 149 -28.99 -17.77 19.64
N TYR A 150 -29.21 -16.48 19.73
CA TYR A 150 -28.94 -15.55 18.64
C TYR A 150 -28.93 -14.10 19.15
N THR A 151 -28.29 -13.24 18.34
CA THR A 151 -28.42 -11.79 18.45
C THR A 151 -28.77 -11.23 17.09
N LEU A 152 -29.84 -10.41 17.02
CA LEU A 152 -30.20 -9.64 15.85
C LEU A 152 -29.97 -8.16 16.13
N ILE A 153 -29.05 -7.53 15.42
CA ILE A 153 -28.91 -6.07 15.42
C ILE A 153 -29.59 -5.54 14.17
N THR A 154 -30.63 -4.74 14.37
CA THR A 154 -31.41 -4.16 13.28
C THR A 154 -31.12 -2.68 13.20
N VAL A 155 -30.76 -2.21 12.02
CA VAL A 155 -30.50 -0.80 11.69
C VAL A 155 -31.50 -0.33 10.63
N ASP A 156 -32.21 0.75 10.93
CA ASP A 156 -33.11 1.44 10.01
C ASP A 156 -32.54 2.85 9.75
N SER A 157 -31.79 3.00 8.67
CA SER A 157 -31.10 4.25 8.31
C SER A 157 -30.79 4.26 6.82
N ASP A 158 -31.31 5.26 6.10
CA ASP A 158 -31.03 5.43 4.67
C ASP A 158 -29.54 5.65 4.41
N VAL A 159 -28.85 6.39 5.30
CA VAL A 159 -27.41 6.67 5.17
C VAL A 159 -26.61 5.36 5.27
N ILE A 160 -26.87 4.55 6.29
CA ILE A 160 -26.15 3.26 6.47
C ILE A 160 -26.50 2.28 5.35
N PHE A 161 -27.74 2.32 4.85
CA PHE A 161 -28.14 1.47 3.73
C PHE A 161 -27.44 1.87 2.43
N THR A 162 -27.25 3.17 2.17
CA THR A 162 -26.46 3.65 1.03
C THR A 162 -25.00 3.13 1.11
N GLU A 163 -24.41 3.15 2.29
CA GLU A 163 -23.06 2.57 2.48
C GLU A 163 -23.06 1.04 2.24
N TRP A 164 -24.13 0.36 2.60
CA TRP A 164 -24.29 -1.06 2.31
C TRP A 164 -24.39 -1.36 0.81
N GLU A 165 -25.08 -0.52 0.04
CA GLU A 165 -25.11 -0.62 -1.42
C GLU A 165 -23.70 -0.45 -2.03
N ALA A 166 -22.88 0.45 -1.46
CA ALA A 166 -21.50 0.69 -1.85
C ALA A 166 -20.49 -0.30 -1.22
N ARG A 167 -20.96 -1.35 -0.54
CA ARG A 167 -20.14 -2.26 0.30
C ARG A 167 -18.92 -2.91 -0.39
N ALA A 168 -18.96 -3.02 -1.72
CA ALA A 168 -17.83 -3.54 -2.49
C ALA A 168 -16.56 -2.67 -2.36
N SER A 169 -16.69 -1.39 -1.98
CA SER A 169 -15.58 -0.48 -1.71
C SER A 169 -14.95 -0.71 -0.32
N PHE A 170 -15.70 -1.32 0.60
CA PHE A 170 -15.32 -1.47 1.99
C PHE A 170 -15.07 -2.93 2.39
N PHE A 171 -15.71 -3.88 1.68
CA PHE A 171 -15.63 -5.30 2.00
C PHE A 171 -15.27 -6.11 0.76
N LEU A 172 -14.25 -6.94 0.91
CA LEU A 172 -13.88 -7.88 -0.14
C LEU A 172 -14.97 -8.95 -0.30
N ASN A 173 -15.45 -9.11 -1.53
CA ASN A 173 -16.42 -10.15 -1.81
C ASN A 173 -15.81 -11.54 -1.60
N LYS A 174 -16.33 -12.30 -0.63
CA LYS A 174 -15.89 -13.66 -0.29
C LYS A 174 -16.02 -14.68 -1.44
N ALA A 175 -16.86 -14.41 -2.44
CA ALA A 175 -17.00 -15.27 -3.61
C ALA A 175 -15.83 -15.10 -4.61
N ARG A 176 -15.04 -14.03 -4.51
CA ARG A 176 -13.84 -13.86 -5.32
C ARG A 176 -12.76 -14.84 -4.86
N LYS A 177 -12.06 -15.40 -5.83
CA LYS A 177 -10.88 -16.23 -5.56
C LYS A 177 -9.61 -15.41 -5.81
N PRO A 178 -8.59 -15.50 -4.95
CA PRO A 178 -7.31 -14.90 -5.22
C PRO A 178 -6.66 -15.56 -6.45
N ILE A 179 -5.91 -14.78 -7.21
CA ILE A 179 -5.06 -15.28 -8.30
C ILE A 179 -3.71 -15.76 -7.77
N ALA A 180 -3.32 -15.25 -6.61
CA ALA A 180 -2.14 -15.67 -5.87
C ALA A 180 -2.34 -15.41 -4.37
N GLU A 181 -1.70 -16.23 -3.57
CA GLU A 181 -1.80 -16.20 -2.12
C GLU A 181 -0.49 -16.61 -1.47
N GLU A 182 -0.09 -15.91 -0.42
CA GLU A 182 0.95 -16.34 0.49
C GLU A 182 0.46 -16.22 1.93
N SER A 183 0.42 -17.36 2.61
CA SER A 183 -0.06 -17.48 3.98
C SER A 183 0.64 -16.47 4.89
N TYR A 184 -0.13 -15.78 5.72
CA TYR A 184 0.33 -14.75 6.67
C TYR A 184 0.87 -13.46 6.05
N ILE A 185 0.93 -13.31 4.72
CA ILE A 185 1.42 -12.10 4.05
C ILE A 185 0.28 -11.38 3.36
N LEU A 186 -0.19 -11.89 2.22
CA LEU A 186 -1.32 -11.31 1.49
C LEU A 186 -1.90 -12.28 0.45
N GLU A 187 -3.12 -11.96 0.04
CA GLU A 187 -3.77 -12.50 -1.15
C GLU A 187 -3.83 -11.41 -2.23
N VAL A 188 -3.64 -11.81 -3.47
CA VAL A 188 -3.72 -10.95 -4.66
C VAL A 188 -4.93 -11.35 -5.47
N TYR A 189 -5.79 -10.37 -5.76
CA TYR A 189 -6.98 -10.57 -6.59
C TYR A 189 -6.87 -9.77 -7.87
N ASN A 190 -7.39 -10.33 -8.95
CA ASN A 190 -7.39 -9.65 -10.24
C ASN A 190 -8.23 -8.34 -10.19
N GLY A 191 -7.74 -7.33 -10.89
CA GLY A 191 -8.40 -6.03 -11.02
C GLY A 191 -7.90 -4.97 -10.04
N SER A 192 -7.80 -3.75 -10.58
CA SER A 192 -7.40 -2.54 -9.86
C SER A 192 -8.39 -2.19 -8.75
N SER A 193 -7.88 -1.65 -7.64
CA SER A 193 -8.69 -1.21 -6.50
C SER A 193 -8.17 0.10 -5.91
N LEU A 194 -9.05 0.89 -5.31
CA LEU A 194 -8.69 2.01 -4.44
C LEU A 194 -8.53 1.58 -2.98
N ALA A 195 -9.05 0.40 -2.65
CA ALA A 195 -9.01 -0.18 -1.32
C ALA A 195 -7.87 -1.19 -1.17
N VAL A 196 -7.37 -1.32 0.04
CA VAL A 196 -6.58 -2.46 0.49
C VAL A 196 -7.31 -3.10 1.65
N PHE A 197 -7.46 -4.40 1.58
CA PHE A 197 -8.21 -5.14 2.58
C PHE A 197 -7.28 -5.78 3.61
N TYR A 198 -7.78 -5.93 4.81
CA TYR A 198 -7.22 -6.78 5.85
C TYR A 198 -8.33 -7.69 6.37
N LYS A 199 -8.16 -8.99 6.19
CA LYS A 199 -9.22 -9.97 6.47
C LYS A 199 -10.55 -9.63 5.79
N GLY A 200 -10.48 -9.09 4.59
CA GLY A 200 -11.63 -8.74 3.79
C GLY A 200 -12.26 -7.37 4.08
N ILE A 201 -11.68 -6.56 4.98
CA ILE A 201 -12.17 -5.21 5.31
C ILE A 201 -11.16 -4.15 4.88
N ASN A 202 -11.65 -3.08 4.25
CA ASN A 202 -10.79 -1.98 3.81
C ASN A 202 -10.08 -1.30 4.99
N VAL A 203 -8.76 -1.25 4.92
CA VAL A 203 -7.88 -0.63 5.92
C VAL A 203 -7.03 0.49 5.35
N ALA A 204 -7.19 0.84 4.08
CA ALA A 204 -6.44 1.94 3.49
C ALA A 204 -6.89 3.28 4.07
N ALA A 205 -5.97 4.05 4.63
CA ALA A 205 -6.25 5.39 5.16
C ALA A 205 -6.60 6.39 4.05
N LYS A 206 -6.06 6.20 2.84
CA LYS A 206 -6.33 7.01 1.66
C LYS A 206 -6.67 6.10 0.47
N PRO A 207 -7.68 6.47 -0.34
CA PRO A 207 -7.98 5.77 -1.58
C PRO A 207 -6.87 6.04 -2.60
N THR A 208 -5.99 5.07 -2.82
CA THR A 208 -4.92 5.14 -3.81
C THR A 208 -5.05 3.97 -4.75
N ARG A 209 -5.05 4.23 -6.04
CA ARG A 209 -5.22 3.19 -7.06
C ARG A 209 -4.06 2.20 -7.01
N SER A 210 -4.36 0.91 -7.11
CA SER A 210 -3.40 -0.19 -7.20
C SER A 210 -3.60 -1.00 -8.47
N ALA A 211 -2.59 -1.74 -8.89
CA ALA A 211 -2.67 -2.65 -10.05
C ALA A 211 -3.59 -3.83 -9.77
N TYR A 212 -3.52 -4.35 -8.56
CA TYR A 212 -4.32 -5.47 -8.07
C TYR A 212 -5.17 -5.07 -6.86
N THR A 213 -6.14 -5.91 -6.52
CA THR A 213 -6.80 -5.83 -5.22
C THR A 213 -6.01 -6.67 -4.22
N TYR A 214 -5.54 -6.06 -3.13
CA TYR A 214 -4.75 -6.73 -2.09
C TYR A 214 -5.58 -6.97 -0.83
N ASN A 215 -5.47 -8.17 -0.26
CA ASN A 215 -6.00 -8.50 1.05
C ASN A 215 -4.85 -8.96 1.95
N LEU A 216 -4.52 -8.15 2.94
CA LEU A 216 -3.42 -8.41 3.86
C LEU A 216 -3.80 -9.52 4.85
N LEU A 217 -2.86 -10.40 5.14
CA LEU A 217 -3.02 -11.52 6.06
C LEU A 217 -2.07 -11.38 7.27
N GLY A 218 -2.17 -12.32 8.19
CA GLY A 218 -1.38 -12.32 9.43
C GLY A 218 -1.82 -11.25 10.42
N SER A 219 -0.99 -10.95 11.41
CA SER A 219 -1.27 -9.91 12.39
C SER A 219 -0.84 -8.55 11.90
N LEU A 220 -1.74 -7.56 12.03
CA LEU A 220 -1.47 -6.15 11.76
C LEU A 220 -1.96 -5.30 12.94
N THR A 221 -1.18 -4.30 13.28
CA THR A 221 -1.60 -3.28 14.24
C THR A 221 -2.41 -2.21 13.50
N LEU A 222 -3.68 -2.10 13.83
CA LEU A 222 -4.57 -1.08 13.31
C LEU A 222 -4.55 0.13 14.26
N ASN A 223 -4.65 1.33 13.71
CA ASN A 223 -4.89 2.54 14.50
C ASN A 223 -6.34 2.60 15.01
N GLU A 224 -6.70 3.63 15.77
CA GLU A 224 -8.04 3.82 16.33
C GLU A 224 -9.13 3.89 15.24
N ASN A 225 -8.81 4.42 14.07
CA ASN A 225 -9.71 4.47 12.91
C ASN A 225 -9.77 3.17 12.11
N ARG A 226 -9.14 2.10 12.60
CA ARG A 226 -9.03 0.80 11.92
C ARG A 226 -8.34 0.87 10.56
N THR A 227 -7.44 1.81 10.39
CA THR A 227 -6.63 1.91 9.18
C THR A 227 -5.17 1.51 9.45
N VAL A 228 -4.46 1.18 8.38
CA VAL A 228 -3.03 0.84 8.37
C VAL A 228 -2.27 1.93 7.66
N ASP A 229 -1.10 2.27 8.16
CA ASP A 229 -0.18 3.19 7.50
C ASP A 229 0.27 2.65 6.13
N SER A 230 0.39 3.55 5.14
CA SER A 230 0.77 3.20 3.77
C SER A 230 2.10 2.44 3.69
N TYR A 231 3.05 2.78 4.56
CA TYR A 231 4.33 2.10 4.65
C TYR A 231 4.19 0.60 4.97
N TYR A 232 3.31 0.24 5.93
CA TYR A 232 3.10 -1.18 6.26
C TYR A 232 2.40 -1.93 5.13
N ILE A 233 1.50 -1.27 4.40
CA ILE A 233 0.88 -1.84 3.19
C ILE A 233 1.96 -2.12 2.15
N GLY A 234 2.77 -1.10 1.82
CA GLY A 234 3.88 -1.23 0.88
C GLY A 234 4.88 -2.32 1.30
N ARG A 235 5.18 -2.42 2.60
CA ARG A 235 6.08 -3.44 3.15
C ARG A 235 5.55 -4.88 2.96
N ARG A 236 4.23 -5.10 3.06
CA ARG A 236 3.62 -6.41 2.79
C ARG A 236 3.67 -6.78 1.32
N ILE A 237 3.38 -5.83 0.43
CA ILE A 237 3.49 -6.03 -1.02
C ILE A 237 4.95 -6.28 -1.41
N HIS A 238 5.89 -5.49 -0.85
CA HIS A 238 7.32 -5.69 -1.02
C HIS A 238 7.73 -7.12 -0.70
N LEU A 239 7.48 -7.57 0.54
CA LEU A 239 7.85 -8.91 1.01
C LEU A 239 7.28 -10.01 0.09
N TYR A 240 6.03 -9.86 -0.32
CA TYR A 240 5.40 -10.82 -1.22
C TYR A 240 6.09 -10.85 -2.59
N VAL A 241 6.27 -9.70 -3.24
CA VAL A 241 6.78 -9.66 -4.62
C VAL A 241 8.26 -10.02 -4.70
N THR A 242 9.05 -9.70 -3.67
CA THR A 242 10.50 -9.97 -3.67
C THR A 242 10.84 -11.41 -3.33
N ASP A 243 10.13 -12.02 -2.38
CA ASP A 243 10.56 -13.30 -1.80
C ASP A 243 9.65 -14.47 -2.16
N TYR A 244 8.34 -14.23 -2.29
CA TYR A 244 7.35 -15.31 -2.36
C TYR A 244 6.64 -15.45 -3.70
N CYS A 245 6.52 -14.37 -4.47
CA CYS A 245 5.84 -14.42 -5.76
C CYS A 245 6.60 -15.25 -6.77
N LYS A 246 5.91 -16.26 -7.35
CA LYS A 246 6.45 -17.16 -8.37
C LYS A 246 5.84 -16.92 -9.76
N ASP A 247 4.92 -15.98 -9.87
CA ASP A 247 4.25 -15.62 -11.12
C ASP A 247 4.92 -14.39 -11.74
N GLU A 248 5.55 -14.58 -12.90
CA GLU A 248 6.24 -13.51 -13.62
C GLU A 248 5.30 -12.37 -14.02
N GLY A 249 4.07 -12.70 -14.40
CA GLY A 249 3.09 -11.70 -14.82
C GLY A 249 2.64 -10.80 -13.66
N ILE A 250 2.52 -11.36 -12.46
CA ILE A 250 2.23 -10.59 -11.25
C ILE A 250 3.41 -9.68 -10.90
N ILE A 251 4.64 -10.22 -10.92
CA ILE A 251 5.85 -9.42 -10.66
C ILE A 251 5.95 -8.28 -11.64
N ASP A 252 5.84 -8.54 -12.94
CA ASP A 252 5.91 -7.51 -13.98
C ASP A 252 4.85 -6.43 -13.79
N THR A 253 3.62 -6.82 -13.51
CA THR A 253 2.52 -5.87 -13.32
C THR A 253 2.75 -4.96 -12.11
N ILE A 254 3.26 -5.50 -10.99
CA ILE A 254 3.60 -4.73 -9.80
C ILE A 254 4.78 -3.78 -10.09
N LEU A 255 5.82 -4.28 -10.76
CA LEU A 255 6.98 -3.49 -11.14
C LEU A 255 6.61 -2.35 -12.10
N GLU A 256 5.82 -2.63 -13.15
CA GLU A 256 5.34 -1.59 -14.08
C GLU A 256 4.46 -0.55 -13.36
N ALA A 257 3.61 -1.00 -12.43
CA ALA A 257 2.78 -0.11 -11.63
C ALA A 257 3.60 0.77 -10.67
N SER A 258 4.74 0.29 -10.19
CA SER A 258 5.63 1.07 -9.33
C SER A 258 6.26 2.28 -10.05
N CYS A 259 6.31 2.27 -11.36
CA CYS A 259 6.78 3.40 -12.17
C CYS A 259 5.73 4.52 -12.33
N ASP A 260 4.53 4.37 -11.77
CA ASP A 260 3.46 5.36 -11.82
C ASP A 260 3.24 5.95 -10.42
N ALA A 261 3.62 7.24 -10.25
CA ALA A 261 3.56 7.94 -8.95
C ALA A 261 2.13 8.07 -8.37
N GLU A 262 1.08 7.86 -9.19
CA GLU A 262 -0.30 7.88 -8.72
C GLU A 262 -0.78 6.52 -8.20
N ARG A 263 0.06 5.49 -8.33
CA ARG A 263 -0.26 4.14 -7.87
C ARG A 263 0.38 3.80 -6.53
N ARG A 264 -0.30 2.94 -5.81
CA ARG A 264 0.16 2.44 -4.50
C ARG A 264 1.49 1.69 -4.58
N GLU A 265 1.74 1.00 -5.67
CA GLU A 265 2.97 0.25 -5.90
C GLU A 265 4.21 1.15 -6.01
N HIS A 266 4.03 2.45 -6.30
CA HIS A 266 5.13 3.42 -6.28
C HIS A 266 5.72 3.61 -4.88
N ASP A 267 4.90 3.48 -3.85
CA ASP A 267 5.28 3.63 -2.44
C ASP A 267 5.88 2.34 -1.82
N ILE A 268 6.10 1.29 -2.62
CA ILE A 268 6.77 0.07 -2.13
C ILE A 268 8.19 0.44 -1.69
N PRO A 269 8.57 0.13 -0.43
CA PRO A 269 9.85 0.57 0.14
C PRO A 269 11.01 -0.32 -0.30
N PHE A 270 11.34 -0.31 -1.59
CA PHE A 270 12.53 -0.99 -2.10
C PHE A 270 13.81 -0.36 -1.57
N ASN A 271 14.82 -1.20 -1.30
CA ASN A 271 16.12 -0.78 -0.81
C ASN A 271 17.25 -1.47 -1.60
N GLU A 272 18.36 -0.78 -1.80
CA GLU A 272 19.53 -1.30 -2.52
C GLU A 272 20.13 -2.56 -1.91
N ASN A 273 19.87 -2.82 -0.63
CA ASN A 273 20.39 -3.97 0.11
C ASN A 273 19.37 -5.08 0.29
N ASP A 274 18.22 -5.01 -0.37
CA ASP A 274 17.19 -6.06 -0.27
C ASP A 274 17.76 -7.40 -0.74
N SER A 275 17.48 -8.45 0.02
CA SER A 275 17.66 -9.83 -0.42
C SER A 275 16.38 -10.25 -1.11
N VAL A 276 16.46 -10.69 -2.35
CA VAL A 276 15.28 -10.98 -3.18
C VAL A 276 15.44 -12.31 -3.91
N SER A 277 14.32 -12.87 -4.39
CA SER A 277 14.33 -14.05 -5.24
C SER A 277 15.03 -13.76 -6.59
N THR A 278 15.66 -14.77 -7.17
CA THR A 278 16.27 -14.66 -8.51
C THR A 278 15.27 -14.23 -9.56
N LEU A 279 14.03 -14.72 -9.47
CA LEU A 279 12.97 -14.37 -10.40
C LEU A 279 12.64 -12.87 -10.34
N PHE A 280 12.45 -12.32 -9.13
CA PHE A 280 12.21 -10.87 -8.97
C PHE A 280 13.38 -10.06 -9.52
N MET A 281 14.62 -10.46 -9.19
CA MET A 281 15.83 -9.77 -9.67
C MET A 281 15.86 -9.69 -11.19
N ASP A 282 15.65 -10.81 -11.88
CA ASP A 282 15.68 -10.86 -13.35
C ASP A 282 14.61 -9.93 -13.96
N ARG A 283 13.40 -9.92 -13.39
CA ARG A 283 12.30 -9.05 -13.86
C ARG A 283 12.60 -7.58 -13.59
N ALA A 284 13.09 -7.24 -12.40
CA ALA A 284 13.47 -5.87 -12.04
C ALA A 284 14.59 -5.32 -12.94
N LEU A 285 15.63 -6.12 -13.20
CA LEU A 285 16.71 -5.75 -14.12
C LEU A 285 16.22 -5.57 -15.56
N ASN A 286 15.28 -6.39 -16.01
CA ASN A 286 14.66 -6.22 -17.33
C ASN A 286 13.83 -4.93 -17.42
N LEU A 287 13.10 -4.58 -16.35
CA LEU A 287 12.37 -3.30 -16.29
C LEU A 287 13.35 -2.12 -16.26
N TYR A 288 14.42 -2.19 -15.46
CA TYR A 288 15.43 -1.16 -15.33
C TYR A 288 16.02 -0.79 -16.70
N LYS A 289 16.36 -1.78 -17.55
CA LYS A 289 16.87 -1.54 -18.91
C LYS A 289 15.91 -0.76 -19.80
N ARG A 290 14.61 -0.81 -19.52
CA ARG A 290 13.55 -0.19 -20.35
C ARG A 290 13.03 1.13 -19.78
N ARG A 291 12.98 1.27 -18.46
CA ARG A 291 12.25 2.34 -17.77
C ARG A 291 12.99 2.94 -16.56
N MET A 292 14.32 2.94 -16.58
CA MET A 292 15.15 3.42 -15.46
C MET A 292 14.71 4.78 -14.89
N LEU A 293 14.33 5.70 -15.74
CA LEU A 293 13.99 7.09 -15.36
C LEU A 293 12.64 7.21 -14.59
N ASP A 294 11.75 6.26 -14.80
CA ASP A 294 10.42 6.26 -14.19
C ASP A 294 10.36 5.40 -12.91
N MET A 295 11.44 4.70 -12.59
CA MET A 295 11.47 3.77 -11.46
C MET A 295 11.56 4.50 -10.12
N PRO A 296 10.95 3.97 -9.04
CA PRO A 296 11.21 4.46 -7.68
C PRO A 296 12.71 4.42 -7.37
N THR A 297 13.21 5.47 -6.73
CA THR A 297 14.65 5.62 -6.46
C THR A 297 15.28 4.41 -5.76
N GLY A 298 14.56 3.79 -4.80
CA GLY A 298 15.05 2.60 -4.10
C GLY A 298 15.22 1.39 -5.02
N LEU A 299 14.25 1.15 -5.91
CA LEU A 299 14.29 0.07 -6.89
C LEU A 299 15.38 0.30 -7.95
N ALA A 300 15.54 1.54 -8.43
CA ALA A 300 16.61 1.89 -9.36
C ALA A 300 17.99 1.64 -8.74
N LYS A 301 18.23 2.10 -7.51
CA LYS A 301 19.50 1.84 -6.79
C LYS A 301 19.76 0.35 -6.56
N PHE A 302 18.72 -0.42 -6.25
CA PHE A 302 18.81 -1.88 -6.17
C PHE A 302 19.29 -2.49 -7.48
N CYS A 303 18.67 -2.14 -8.60
CA CYS A 303 19.07 -2.63 -9.92
C CYS A 303 20.49 -2.23 -10.30
N GLU A 304 20.87 -0.97 -10.07
CA GLU A 304 22.21 -0.46 -10.34
C GLU A 304 23.29 -1.23 -9.57
N LYS A 305 23.03 -1.50 -8.30
CA LYS A 305 23.95 -2.28 -7.46
C LYS A 305 24.12 -3.69 -8.01
N HIS A 306 22.99 -4.37 -8.31
CA HIS A 306 23.05 -5.74 -8.83
C HIS A 306 23.67 -5.84 -10.21
N LEU A 307 23.47 -4.86 -11.10
CA LEU A 307 24.18 -4.79 -12.38
C LEU A 307 25.69 -4.63 -12.17
N ARG A 308 26.08 -3.76 -11.24
CA ARG A 308 27.52 -3.59 -10.90
C ARG A 308 28.16 -4.85 -10.33
N ASP A 309 27.41 -5.61 -9.52
CA ASP A 309 27.94 -6.81 -8.84
C ASP A 309 27.93 -8.06 -9.74
N HIS A 310 27.05 -8.13 -10.74
CA HIS A 310 26.83 -9.31 -11.57
C HIS A 310 27.24 -9.13 -13.05
N GLU A 311 27.55 -7.92 -13.50
CA GLU A 311 28.22 -7.81 -14.79
C GLU A 311 29.57 -8.54 -14.69
N PRO A 312 29.81 -9.62 -15.47
CA PRO A 312 31.14 -10.10 -15.62
C PRO A 312 31.94 -8.90 -16.12
N LEU A 313 32.97 -8.50 -15.36
CA LEU A 313 33.87 -7.45 -15.78
C LEU A 313 34.26 -7.75 -17.21
N LYS A 314 33.62 -7.05 -18.18
CA LYS A 314 34.07 -7.07 -19.56
C LYS A 314 35.47 -6.46 -19.46
N VAL A 315 36.47 -7.32 -19.37
CA VAL A 315 37.87 -6.91 -19.31
C VAL A 315 38.19 -6.40 -20.70
N TYR A 316 37.96 -5.10 -20.90
CA TYR A 316 38.36 -4.45 -22.12
C TYR A 316 39.89 -4.49 -22.20
N LYS A 317 40.41 -5.15 -23.21
CA LYS A 317 41.87 -5.25 -23.40
C LYS A 317 42.41 -3.87 -23.74
N PRO A 318 43.32 -3.34 -22.89
CA PRO A 318 44.00 -2.08 -23.25
C PRO A 318 44.65 -2.21 -24.61
N CYS A 319 44.50 -1.21 -25.44
CA CYS A 319 45.23 -1.12 -26.71
C CYS A 319 46.14 0.09 -26.68
N ALA A 320 47.29 -0.04 -27.32
CA ALA A 320 48.16 1.10 -27.57
C ALA A 320 47.52 2.00 -28.63
N ILE A 321 47.66 3.31 -28.45
CA ILE A 321 47.27 4.32 -29.42
C ILE A 321 48.51 4.85 -30.14
N THR A 322 48.33 5.40 -31.33
CA THR A 322 49.40 5.99 -32.10
C THR A 322 49.91 7.29 -31.45
N GLU A 323 51.11 7.72 -31.79
CA GLU A 323 51.67 9.02 -31.34
C GLU A 323 50.78 10.20 -31.71
N THR A 324 50.14 10.14 -32.91
CA THR A 324 49.19 11.16 -33.37
C THR A 324 47.94 11.17 -32.49
N GLN A 325 47.34 10.00 -32.18
CA GLN A 325 46.19 9.88 -31.31
C GLN A 325 46.54 10.34 -29.89
N GLN A 326 47.71 9.99 -29.36
CA GLN A 326 48.17 10.45 -28.07
C GLN A 326 48.33 11.97 -28.02
N SER A 327 48.89 12.59 -29.05
CA SER A 327 49.03 14.05 -29.18
C SER A 327 47.66 14.74 -29.20
N ARG A 328 46.70 14.21 -29.94
CA ARG A 328 45.33 14.71 -30.04
C ARG A 328 44.63 14.61 -28.65
N PHE A 329 44.75 13.47 -28.00
CA PHE A 329 44.17 13.26 -26.66
C PHE A 329 44.77 14.24 -25.63
N ASN A 330 46.08 14.41 -25.61
CA ASN A 330 46.78 15.35 -24.73
C ASN A 330 46.31 16.80 -24.95
N THR A 331 46.01 17.18 -26.18
CA THR A 331 45.44 18.48 -26.52
C THR A 331 44.07 18.67 -25.84
N CYS A 332 43.19 17.67 -25.93
CA CYS A 332 41.87 17.72 -25.29
C CYS A 332 41.97 17.75 -23.75
N ILE A 333 42.87 16.97 -23.18
CA ILE A 333 43.12 17.01 -21.69
C ILE A 333 43.66 18.40 -21.30
N ALA A 334 44.52 19.03 -22.09
CA ALA A 334 45.01 20.37 -21.79
C ALA A 334 43.86 21.42 -21.80
N VAL A 335 42.88 21.28 -22.70
CA VAL A 335 41.66 22.11 -22.71
C VAL A 335 40.86 21.93 -21.43
N MET A 336 40.64 20.67 -20.99
CA MET A 336 39.91 20.38 -19.76
C MET A 336 40.64 20.95 -18.52
N LEU A 337 41.94 20.77 -18.42
CA LEU A 337 42.73 21.29 -17.31
C LEU A 337 42.76 22.83 -17.27
N LYS A 338 42.80 23.48 -18.43
CA LYS A 338 42.73 24.94 -18.54
C LYS A 338 41.37 25.48 -18.10
N ALA A 339 40.32 24.72 -18.29
CA ALA A 339 38.98 25.01 -17.79
C ALA A 339 38.80 24.65 -16.30
N GLY A 340 39.86 24.24 -15.60
CA GLY A 340 39.78 23.88 -14.16
C GLY A 340 39.21 22.48 -13.88
N LEU A 341 38.93 21.67 -14.90
CA LEU A 341 38.36 20.34 -14.78
C LEU A 341 39.44 19.29 -14.57
N LYS A 342 39.53 18.70 -13.39
CA LYS A 342 40.56 17.74 -12.98
C LYS A 342 39.99 16.36 -12.75
N PHE A 343 40.44 15.35 -13.47
CA PHE A 343 40.08 13.94 -13.29
C PHE A 343 40.86 13.32 -12.11
N GLN A 344 40.63 13.79 -10.89
CA GLN A 344 41.33 13.32 -9.72
C GLN A 344 41.11 11.83 -9.48
N ARG A 345 42.20 11.04 -9.44
CA ARG A 345 42.20 9.60 -9.16
C ARG A 345 41.60 8.71 -10.25
N TYR A 346 41.35 9.22 -11.47
CA TYR A 346 40.93 8.41 -12.60
C TYR A 346 42.05 8.30 -13.62
N GLU A 347 42.22 7.09 -14.16
CA GLU A 347 43.17 6.80 -15.23
C GLU A 347 42.43 6.68 -16.56
N PHE A 348 43.07 7.12 -17.65
CA PHE A 348 42.55 6.98 -19.00
C PHE A 348 43.18 5.78 -19.65
N ASN A 349 42.35 4.90 -20.19
CA ASN A 349 42.78 3.75 -21.00
C ASN A 349 41.99 3.69 -22.29
N PHE A 350 42.61 3.09 -23.32
CA PHE A 350 42.02 2.93 -24.63
C PHE A 350 41.72 1.45 -24.88
N SER A 351 40.60 1.17 -25.55
CA SER A 351 40.22 -0.20 -25.93
C SER A 351 39.43 -0.18 -27.24
N GLN A 352 39.75 -1.12 -28.13
CA GLN A 352 39.03 -1.31 -29.40
C GLN A 352 37.84 -2.28 -29.27
N ASP A 353 37.76 -3.00 -28.15
CA ASP A 353 36.72 -4.00 -27.91
C ASP A 353 35.41 -3.39 -27.35
N MET A 354 35.32 -2.05 -27.33
CA MET A 354 34.18 -1.32 -26.82
C MET A 354 33.10 -1.13 -27.88
N GLU A 355 31.84 -1.30 -27.47
CA GLU A 355 30.69 -0.96 -28.31
C GLU A 355 30.36 0.54 -28.28
N PHE A 356 30.85 1.24 -27.24
CA PHE A 356 30.61 2.66 -27.00
C PHE A 356 31.88 3.48 -27.27
N GLU A 357 31.70 4.78 -27.46
CA GLU A 357 32.83 5.70 -27.65
C GLU A 357 33.62 5.98 -26.37
N SER A 358 32.95 5.99 -25.23
CA SER A 358 33.57 6.09 -23.89
C SER A 358 32.75 5.38 -22.82
N MET A 359 33.41 5.03 -21.72
CA MET A 359 32.77 4.47 -20.54
C MET A 359 33.55 4.84 -19.27
N VAL A 360 32.86 5.15 -18.18
CA VAL A 360 33.46 5.36 -16.87
C VAL A 360 33.31 4.11 -16.03
N ASN A 361 34.43 3.54 -15.60
CA ASN A 361 34.46 2.41 -14.67
C ASN A 361 34.78 2.94 -13.26
N TYR A 362 33.75 3.10 -12.42
CA TYR A 362 33.89 3.63 -11.06
C TYR A 362 34.69 2.72 -10.12
N ARG A 363 34.56 1.39 -10.31
CA ARG A 363 35.23 0.40 -9.46
C ARG A 363 36.75 0.45 -9.60
N HIS A 364 37.21 0.61 -10.82
CA HIS A 364 38.64 0.69 -11.14
C HIS A 364 39.15 2.12 -11.28
N ARG A 365 38.26 3.12 -11.13
CA ARG A 365 38.58 4.55 -11.32
C ARG A 365 39.25 4.81 -12.68
N MET A 366 38.60 4.31 -13.71
CA MET A 366 39.13 4.33 -15.08
C MET A 366 38.12 4.93 -16.03
N VAL A 367 38.58 5.75 -16.95
CA VAL A 367 37.83 6.20 -18.11
C VAL A 367 38.37 5.45 -19.32
N LEU A 368 37.52 4.63 -19.92
CA LEU A 368 37.85 3.90 -21.16
C LEU A 368 37.36 4.68 -22.37
N ILE A 369 38.19 4.79 -23.39
CA ILE A 369 37.90 5.53 -24.60
C ILE A 369 38.21 4.64 -25.80
N HIS A 370 37.30 4.62 -26.78
CA HIS A 370 37.54 3.92 -28.05
C HIS A 370 38.46 4.78 -28.93
N PRO A 371 39.62 4.28 -29.42
CA PRO A 371 40.62 5.07 -30.19
C PRO A 371 40.06 5.74 -31.44
N LYS A 372 39.00 5.17 -32.06
CA LYS A 372 38.38 5.73 -33.27
C LYS A 372 37.94 7.19 -33.12
N VAL A 373 37.55 7.62 -31.91
CA VAL A 373 37.09 9.00 -31.65
C VAL A 373 38.23 10.02 -31.83
N LEU A 374 39.47 9.57 -31.75
CA LEU A 374 40.66 10.38 -31.99
C LEU A 374 41.01 10.50 -33.48
N ASP A 375 40.44 9.64 -34.32
CA ASP A 375 40.66 9.64 -35.79
C ASP A 375 39.56 10.39 -36.57
N ASP A 376 38.45 10.76 -35.89
CA ASP A 376 37.36 11.50 -36.48
C ASP A 376 37.82 12.85 -37.00
N HIS A 377 37.17 13.35 -38.07
CA HIS A 377 37.45 14.64 -38.66
C HIS A 377 37.25 15.81 -37.66
N ASN A 378 36.28 15.67 -36.75
CA ASN A 378 35.98 16.64 -35.69
C ASN A 378 36.47 16.16 -34.30
N TRP A 379 37.55 15.41 -34.26
CA TRP A 379 38.07 14.76 -33.06
C TRP A 379 38.16 15.71 -31.86
N GLU A 380 38.59 16.95 -32.04
CA GLU A 380 38.79 17.89 -30.94
C GLU A 380 37.47 18.18 -30.18
N SER A 381 36.41 18.55 -30.89
CA SER A 381 35.11 18.80 -30.29
C SER A 381 34.43 17.50 -29.76
N GLY A 382 34.59 16.39 -30.47
CA GLY A 382 34.04 15.08 -30.08
C GLY A 382 34.69 14.57 -28.80
N VAL A 383 36.01 14.55 -28.71
CA VAL A 383 36.75 14.08 -27.53
C VAL A 383 36.52 14.98 -26.31
N VAL A 384 36.52 16.32 -26.51
CA VAL A 384 36.23 17.24 -25.39
C VAL A 384 34.83 16.99 -24.86
N LYS A 385 33.83 16.77 -25.70
CA LYS A 385 32.47 16.43 -25.29
C LYS A 385 32.44 15.13 -24.49
N LEU A 386 33.11 14.06 -24.93
CA LEU A 386 33.23 12.80 -24.22
C LEU A 386 33.90 12.96 -22.87
N LEU A 387 34.95 13.77 -22.77
CA LEU A 387 35.64 14.05 -21.51
C LEU A 387 34.77 14.84 -20.56
N ILE A 388 33.93 15.76 -21.05
CA ILE A 388 32.94 16.47 -20.22
C ILE A 388 31.91 15.48 -19.69
N ASP A 389 31.37 14.63 -20.52
CA ASP A 389 30.40 13.59 -20.07
C ASP A 389 31.02 12.69 -19.01
N ALA A 390 32.23 12.18 -19.23
CA ALA A 390 32.95 11.36 -18.26
C ALA A 390 33.21 12.11 -16.94
N TYR A 391 33.58 13.39 -17.00
CA TYR A 391 33.82 14.22 -15.83
C TYR A 391 32.53 14.44 -15.02
N VAL A 392 31.42 14.74 -15.69
CA VAL A 392 30.10 14.92 -15.05
C VAL A 392 29.64 13.62 -14.40
N HIS A 393 29.81 12.49 -15.07
CA HIS A 393 29.52 11.16 -14.49
C HIS A 393 30.37 10.89 -13.24
N ILE A 394 31.67 11.22 -13.26
CA ILE A 394 32.55 11.08 -12.08
C ILE A 394 32.09 11.96 -10.91
N LEU A 395 31.74 13.23 -11.18
CA LEU A 395 31.29 14.16 -10.14
C LEU A 395 29.95 13.74 -9.53
N SER A 396 29.06 13.18 -10.31
CA SER A 396 27.75 12.73 -9.85
C SER A 396 27.81 11.40 -9.09
N ASN A 397 28.93 10.69 -9.13
CA ASN A 397 29.11 9.36 -8.54
C ASN A 397 27.98 8.37 -8.92
N GLY A 398 27.46 8.50 -10.15
CA GLY A 398 26.34 7.71 -10.63
C GLY A 398 24.96 8.11 -10.08
N GLU A 399 24.82 9.27 -9.43
CA GLU A 399 23.53 9.80 -9.00
C GLU A 399 22.72 10.34 -10.17
N GLY A 400 21.41 10.18 -10.10
CA GLY A 400 20.42 10.25 -11.17
C GLY A 400 20.46 11.46 -12.13
N ASP A 401 19.76 11.33 -13.25
CA ASP A 401 19.81 12.18 -14.45
C ASP A 401 19.67 13.69 -14.24
N GLU A 402 18.85 14.14 -13.29
CA GLU A 402 18.62 15.58 -13.08
C GLU A 402 19.86 16.27 -12.49
N MET A 403 20.53 15.59 -11.57
CA MET A 403 21.77 16.08 -10.97
C MET A 403 22.93 16.00 -11.95
N ILE A 404 22.99 14.98 -12.81
CA ILE A 404 23.92 14.86 -13.92
C ILE A 404 23.72 16.01 -14.90
N ARG A 405 22.50 16.30 -15.33
CA ARG A 405 22.19 17.42 -16.23
C ARG A 405 22.58 18.77 -15.64
N ALA A 406 22.29 19.01 -14.36
CA ALA A 406 22.66 20.24 -13.68
C ALA A 406 24.18 20.42 -13.64
N LYS A 407 24.92 19.37 -13.26
CA LYS A 407 26.40 19.39 -13.25
C LYS A 407 26.99 19.54 -14.64
N TYR A 408 26.40 18.88 -15.64
CA TYR A 408 26.81 19.03 -17.06
C TYR A 408 26.68 20.47 -17.53
N ASN A 409 25.54 21.10 -17.28
CA ASN A 409 25.30 22.50 -17.65
C ASN A 409 26.29 23.45 -16.97
N ASP A 410 26.57 23.28 -15.68
CA ASP A 410 27.54 24.07 -14.93
C ASP A 410 28.96 23.88 -15.49
N THR A 411 29.34 22.64 -15.81
CA THR A 411 30.63 22.30 -16.38
C THR A 411 30.82 22.90 -17.78
N VAL A 412 29.81 22.80 -18.64
CA VAL A 412 29.82 23.40 -19.98
C VAL A 412 29.89 24.93 -19.89
N PHE A 413 29.13 25.51 -18.98
CA PHE A 413 29.12 26.95 -18.74
C PHE A 413 30.52 27.45 -18.34
N LYS A 414 31.18 26.80 -17.36
CA LYS A 414 32.56 27.13 -16.96
C LYS A 414 33.58 27.01 -18.10
N LEU A 415 33.43 26.00 -18.94
CA LEU A 415 34.27 25.83 -20.14
C LEU A 415 34.12 26.97 -21.13
N ILE A 416 32.90 27.46 -21.33
CA ILE A 416 32.58 28.50 -22.29
C ILE A 416 32.96 29.89 -21.75
N THR A 417 32.71 30.14 -20.47
CA THR A 417 32.93 31.47 -19.83
C THR A 417 34.36 31.70 -19.38
N GLY A 418 35.15 30.60 -19.24
CA GLY A 418 36.50 30.68 -18.66
C GLY A 418 36.49 30.98 -17.13
N GLU A 419 35.35 30.90 -16.45
CA GLU A 419 35.27 31.06 -15.02
C GLU A 419 35.86 29.84 -14.32
N ASN A 420 36.93 30.05 -13.56
CA ASN A 420 37.54 29.05 -12.71
C ASN A 420 36.71 28.88 -11.41
N ALA A 421 36.47 27.62 -11.01
CA ALA A 421 35.86 27.29 -9.72
C ALA A 421 36.80 27.56 -8.55
#